data_869a00220c3a1d03d0f39cf2c563ba08
#
_entry.id   869a00220c3a1d03d0f39cf2c563ba08
#
_cell.length_a   1.000
_cell.length_b   1.000
_cell.length_c   1.000
_cell.angle_alpha   90.00
_cell.angle_beta   90.00
_cell.angle_gamma   90.00
#
_symmetry.space_group_name_H-M   'P 1'
#
loop_
_entity.id
_entity.type
_entity.pdbx_description
1 polymer ?
#
loop_
_entity_poly.entity_id
_entity_poly.type
_entity_poly.pdbx_seq_one_letter_code
_entity_poly.pdbx_strand_id
1 'polypeptide(L)'
;MPGLEPVKKQFEKYRAAYKQYAENKEPDSFSPNMILMGNPGSGKTTVAKLFAEILDEDGLLPKILFVEVSLITLISPYIGQTSLNTRAICEKAKGGVLFIDDIEGGSVFHKEAFEGLLKFMINNDDTLVILAGHPEAINGLLNNSNLGIRRHFNELGIFEFEDC
;
A
#
# COMPACT_ATOMS: atom_id res chain seq x y z
N MET A 1 18.95 -8.57 -9.16
CA MET A 1 19.08 -8.63 -7.70
C MET A 1 18.64 -10.00 -7.20
N PRO A 2 19.52 -10.70 -6.48
CA PRO A 2 19.10 -11.96 -5.87
C PRO A 2 17.90 -11.74 -4.93
N GLY A 3 16.99 -12.68 -4.90
CA GLY A 3 15.82 -12.58 -4.04
C GLY A 3 14.62 -11.86 -4.62
N LEU A 4 14.76 -11.19 -5.77
CA LEU A 4 13.64 -10.49 -6.40
C LEU A 4 12.87 -11.33 -7.42
N GLU A 5 13.39 -12.49 -7.81
CA GLU A 5 12.70 -13.34 -8.78
C GLU A 5 11.30 -13.78 -8.31
N PRO A 6 11.11 -14.20 -7.03
CA PRO A 6 9.75 -14.51 -6.56
C PRO A 6 8.84 -13.30 -6.60
N VAL A 7 9.36 -12.12 -6.27
CA VAL A 7 8.57 -10.87 -6.30
C VAL A 7 8.13 -10.55 -7.73
N LYS A 8 9.04 -10.70 -8.70
CA LYS A 8 8.73 -10.46 -10.11
C LYS A 8 7.66 -11.41 -10.62
N LYS A 9 7.77 -12.69 -10.30
CA LYS A 9 6.79 -13.70 -10.72
C LYS A 9 5.41 -13.41 -10.11
N GLN A 10 5.40 -13.05 -8.84
CA GLN A 10 4.14 -12.71 -8.18
C GLN A 10 3.52 -11.46 -8.79
N PHE A 11 4.36 -10.46 -9.11
CA PHE A 11 3.86 -9.23 -9.74
C PHE A 11 3.20 -9.50 -11.09
N GLU A 12 3.75 -10.42 -11.89
CA GLU A 12 3.12 -10.77 -13.16
C GLU A 12 1.72 -11.37 -12.96
N LYS A 13 1.55 -12.19 -11.91
CA LYS A 13 0.22 -12.72 -11.56
C LYS A 13 -0.71 -11.60 -11.10
N TYR A 14 -0.18 -10.68 -10.31
CA TYR A 14 -0.92 -9.51 -9.84
C TYR A 14 -1.38 -8.65 -11.02
N ARG A 15 -0.49 -8.37 -11.97
CA ARG A 15 -0.84 -7.60 -13.17
C ARG A 15 -1.98 -8.23 -13.95
N ALA A 16 -1.89 -9.54 -14.17
CA ALA A 16 -2.92 -10.26 -14.90
C ALA A 16 -4.28 -10.16 -14.19
N ALA A 17 -4.28 -10.32 -12.87
CA ALA A 17 -5.50 -10.22 -12.07
C ALA A 17 -6.08 -8.79 -12.10
N TYR A 18 -5.22 -7.79 -12.02
CA TYR A 18 -5.65 -6.38 -12.05
C TYR A 18 -6.26 -6.03 -13.41
N LYS A 19 -5.63 -6.46 -14.50
CA LYS A 19 -6.15 -6.21 -15.85
C LYS A 19 -7.52 -6.85 -16.03
N GLN A 20 -7.68 -8.08 -15.56
CA GLN A 20 -8.94 -8.79 -15.63
C GLN A 20 -10.02 -8.08 -14.81
N TYR A 21 -9.69 -7.63 -13.61
CA TYR A 21 -10.60 -6.87 -12.77
C TYR A 21 -11.03 -5.57 -13.45
N ALA A 22 -10.09 -4.85 -14.06
CA ALA A 22 -10.38 -3.59 -14.73
C ALA A 22 -11.30 -3.77 -15.93
N GLU A 23 -11.16 -4.89 -16.66
CA GLU A 23 -12.01 -5.20 -17.80
C GLU A 23 -13.41 -5.60 -17.37
N ASN A 24 -13.52 -6.46 -16.36
CA ASN A 24 -14.80 -7.05 -15.94
C ASN A 24 -15.55 -6.20 -14.92
N LYS A 25 -14.85 -5.30 -14.23
CA LYS A 25 -15.41 -4.39 -13.21
C LYS A 25 -16.24 -5.09 -12.15
N GLU A 26 -15.83 -6.30 -11.76
CA GLU A 26 -16.48 -7.03 -10.68
C GLU A 26 -16.00 -6.49 -9.32
N PRO A 27 -16.87 -5.86 -8.53
CA PRO A 27 -16.44 -5.08 -7.37
C PRO A 27 -15.83 -5.88 -6.22
N ASP A 28 -16.09 -7.19 -6.13
CA ASP A 28 -15.65 -7.97 -4.98
C ASP A 28 -14.50 -8.93 -5.27
N SER A 29 -14.01 -8.98 -6.50
CA SER A 29 -13.07 -10.01 -6.89
C SER A 29 -11.60 -9.65 -6.70
N PHE A 30 -11.25 -8.38 -6.55
CA PHE A 30 -9.85 -7.98 -6.50
C PHE A 30 -9.69 -6.57 -5.93
N SER A 31 -8.72 -6.41 -5.04
CA SER A 31 -8.28 -5.10 -4.58
C SER A 31 -6.87 -4.85 -5.07
N PRO A 32 -6.59 -3.73 -5.76
CA PRO A 32 -5.26 -3.49 -6.31
C PRO A 32 -4.22 -3.04 -5.29
N ASN A 33 -4.62 -2.68 -4.09
CA ASN A 33 -3.69 -2.18 -3.08
C ASN A 33 -2.61 -3.21 -2.75
N MET A 34 -1.41 -2.73 -2.44
CA MET A 34 -0.24 -3.58 -2.23
C MET A 34 0.36 -3.43 -0.85
N ILE A 35 1.03 -4.49 -0.40
CA ILE A 35 1.86 -4.48 0.79
C ILE A 35 3.23 -5.01 0.41
N LEU A 36 4.28 -4.27 0.79
CA LEU A 36 5.66 -4.68 0.56
C LEU A 36 6.34 -4.86 1.93
N MET A 37 6.65 -6.12 2.28
CA MET A 37 7.29 -6.47 3.55
C MET A 37 8.75 -6.78 3.34
N GLY A 38 9.61 -6.18 4.13
CA GLY A 38 11.04 -6.45 4.07
C GLY A 38 11.79 -5.58 5.04
N ASN A 39 13.03 -5.97 5.32
CA ASN A 39 13.90 -5.20 6.19
C ASN A 39 14.35 -3.91 5.50
N PRO A 40 14.82 -2.91 6.27
CA PRO A 40 15.36 -1.69 5.68
C PRO A 40 16.47 -2.01 4.66
N GLY A 41 16.46 -1.32 3.52
CA GLY A 41 17.45 -1.55 2.49
C GLY A 41 17.17 -2.72 1.56
N SER A 42 15.99 -3.35 1.64
CA SER A 42 15.64 -4.46 0.75
C SER A 42 15.13 -4.03 -0.63
N GLY A 43 15.07 -2.72 -0.89
CA GLY A 43 14.69 -2.20 -2.21
C GLY A 43 13.21 -1.94 -2.41
N LYS A 44 12.43 -1.90 -1.33
CA LYS A 44 10.98 -1.73 -1.41
C LYS A 44 10.55 -0.47 -2.17
N THR A 45 11.17 0.66 -1.88
CA THR A 45 10.83 1.93 -2.53
C THR A 45 11.08 1.88 -4.03
N THR A 46 12.25 1.37 -4.42
CA THR A 46 12.62 1.24 -5.83
C THR A 46 11.63 0.35 -6.57
N VAL A 47 11.28 -0.79 -5.96
CA VAL A 47 10.35 -1.74 -6.57
C VAL A 47 8.94 -1.13 -6.65
N ALA A 48 8.51 -0.41 -5.62
CA ALA A 48 7.20 0.25 -5.63
C ALA A 48 7.08 1.23 -6.78
N LYS A 49 8.12 2.02 -7.04
CA LYS A 49 8.13 2.97 -8.16
C LYS A 49 8.09 2.24 -9.49
N LEU A 50 8.84 1.16 -9.61
CA LEU A 50 8.83 0.35 -10.83
C LEU A 50 7.46 -0.26 -11.08
N PHE A 51 6.83 -0.83 -10.05
CA PHE A 51 5.48 -1.39 -10.18
C PHE A 51 4.49 -0.31 -10.63
N ALA A 52 4.58 0.87 -10.04
CA ALA A 52 3.69 1.99 -10.40
C ALA A 52 3.87 2.38 -11.86
N GLU A 53 5.13 2.45 -12.35
CA GLU A 53 5.40 2.76 -13.75
C GLU A 53 4.80 1.72 -14.69
N ILE A 54 4.93 0.44 -14.35
CA ILE A 54 4.39 -0.65 -15.17
C ILE A 54 2.87 -0.59 -15.21
N LEU A 55 2.23 -0.36 -14.06
CA LEU A 55 0.77 -0.26 -13.98
C LEU A 55 0.25 0.96 -14.76
N ASP A 56 1.01 2.05 -14.75
CA ASP A 56 0.67 3.23 -15.54
C ASP A 56 0.75 2.93 -17.03
N GLU A 57 1.83 2.25 -17.47
CA GLU A 57 1.97 1.81 -18.86
C GLU A 57 0.85 0.86 -19.28
N ASP A 58 0.35 0.05 -18.36
CA ASP A 58 -0.78 -0.84 -18.59
C ASP A 58 -2.12 -0.09 -18.64
N GLY A 59 -2.14 1.21 -18.37
CA GLY A 59 -3.35 2.02 -18.40
C GLY A 59 -4.25 1.83 -17.19
N LEU A 60 -3.71 1.28 -16.11
CA LEU A 60 -4.50 0.96 -14.91
C LEU A 60 -4.61 2.10 -13.90
N LEU A 61 -3.75 3.11 -14.00
CA LEU A 61 -3.74 4.24 -13.07
C LEU A 61 -4.32 5.48 -13.74
N PRO A 62 -5.27 6.18 -13.09
CA PRO A 62 -5.85 7.41 -13.66
C PRO A 62 -4.85 8.55 -13.84
N LYS A 63 -3.85 8.64 -12.96
CA LYS A 63 -2.85 9.70 -12.99
C LYS A 63 -1.44 9.17 -12.83
N ILE A 64 -0.48 9.84 -13.50
CA ILE A 64 0.95 9.60 -13.30
C ILE A 64 1.36 10.43 -12.09
N LEU A 65 1.11 9.90 -10.89
CA LEU A 65 1.37 10.60 -9.65
C LEU A 65 1.79 9.58 -8.60
N PHE A 66 2.98 9.76 -8.03
CA PHE A 66 3.50 8.90 -6.98
C PHE A 66 3.82 9.76 -5.76
N VAL A 67 3.03 9.60 -4.71
CA VAL A 67 3.23 10.35 -3.46
C VAL A 67 3.82 9.41 -2.43
N GLU A 68 5.05 9.70 -2.01
CA GLU A 68 5.79 8.93 -1.02
C GLU A 68 5.76 9.65 0.32
N VAL A 69 5.44 8.92 1.38
CA VAL A 69 5.42 9.48 2.73
C VAL A 69 5.87 8.42 3.73
N SER A 70 6.59 8.86 4.76
CA SER A 70 6.91 7.99 5.90
C SER A 70 5.77 8.04 6.90
N LEU A 71 5.36 6.89 7.42
CA LEU A 71 4.30 6.84 8.43
C LEU A 71 4.63 7.74 9.63
N ILE A 72 5.90 7.79 10.00
CA ILE A 72 6.36 8.60 11.14
C ILE A 72 5.97 10.07 10.97
N THR A 73 6.02 10.60 9.74
CA THR A 73 5.71 12.01 9.50
C THR A 73 4.22 12.32 9.61
N LEU A 74 3.36 11.31 9.56
CA LEU A 74 1.92 11.50 9.72
C LEU A 74 1.51 11.52 11.19
N ILE A 75 2.30 10.89 12.05
CA ILE A 75 1.96 10.70 13.45
C ILE A 75 2.25 11.97 14.25
N SER A 76 1.29 12.39 15.06
CA SER A 76 1.42 13.54 15.93
C SER A 76 0.90 13.22 17.33
N PRO A 77 1.51 13.74 18.39
CA PRO A 77 0.98 13.57 19.74
C PRO A 77 -0.23 14.47 20.04
N TYR A 78 -0.55 15.40 19.14
CA TYR A 78 -1.68 16.30 19.34
C TYR A 78 -2.98 15.66 18.84
N ILE A 79 -4.04 15.78 19.63
CA ILE A 79 -5.35 15.19 19.34
C ILE A 79 -5.86 15.67 17.98
N GLY A 80 -6.21 14.71 17.12
CA GLY A 80 -6.79 14.99 15.80
C GLY A 80 -5.78 15.39 14.72
N GLN A 81 -4.52 15.68 15.08
CA GLN A 81 -3.54 16.12 14.09
C GLN A 81 -3.13 14.97 13.15
N THR A 82 -3.02 13.74 13.67
CA THR A 82 -2.69 12.58 12.84
C THR A 82 -3.78 12.36 11.79
N SER A 83 -5.05 12.49 12.14
CA SER A 83 -6.16 12.39 11.19
C SER A 83 -6.07 13.45 10.10
N LEU A 84 -5.76 14.68 10.47
CA LEU A 84 -5.62 15.77 9.50
C LEU A 84 -4.44 15.54 8.56
N ASN A 85 -3.31 15.10 9.09
CA ASN A 85 -2.12 14.79 8.30
C ASN A 85 -2.42 13.66 7.30
N THR A 86 -3.09 12.63 7.76
CA THR A 86 -3.44 11.48 6.92
C THR A 86 -4.39 11.89 5.81
N ARG A 87 -5.42 12.66 6.14
CA ARG A 87 -6.37 13.15 5.13
C ARG A 87 -5.67 13.99 4.07
N ALA A 88 -4.78 14.88 4.49
CA ALA A 88 -4.08 15.76 3.56
C ALA A 88 -3.24 14.97 2.56
N ILE A 89 -2.50 13.95 3.02
CA ILE A 89 -1.66 13.16 2.13
C ILE A 89 -2.51 12.28 1.19
N CYS A 90 -3.62 11.74 1.69
CA CYS A 90 -4.53 10.96 0.88
C CYS A 90 -5.13 11.80 -0.26
N GLU A 91 -5.58 13.01 0.03
CA GLU A 91 -6.12 13.91 -0.97
C GLU A 91 -5.08 14.28 -2.03
N LYS A 92 -3.83 14.48 -1.60
CA LYS A 92 -2.74 14.79 -2.52
C LYS A 92 -2.49 13.65 -3.51
N ALA A 93 -2.64 12.40 -3.07
CA ALA A 93 -2.34 11.22 -3.89
C ALA A 93 -3.54 10.75 -4.71
N LYS A 94 -4.69 11.35 -4.54
CA LYS A 94 -5.94 10.89 -5.16
C LYS A 94 -5.82 10.70 -6.66
N GLY A 95 -6.18 9.52 -7.13
CA GLY A 95 -6.10 9.14 -8.55
C GLY A 95 -4.74 8.59 -8.98
N GLY A 96 -3.75 8.65 -8.13
CA GLY A 96 -2.41 8.13 -8.40
C GLY A 96 -2.01 7.04 -7.44
N VAL A 97 -0.77 7.08 -6.96
CA VAL A 97 -0.22 6.10 -6.01
C VAL A 97 0.15 6.79 -4.71
N LEU A 98 -0.30 6.23 -3.61
CA LEU A 98 0.12 6.65 -2.26
C LEU A 98 1.01 5.55 -1.68
N PHE A 99 2.28 5.84 -1.50
CA PHE A 99 3.25 4.91 -0.94
C PHE A 99 3.59 5.33 0.49
N ILE A 100 3.17 4.53 1.47
CA ILE A 100 3.43 4.79 2.88
C ILE A 100 4.50 3.82 3.36
N ASP A 101 5.68 4.35 3.67
CA ASP A 101 6.83 3.57 4.12
C ASP A 101 7.03 3.69 5.62
N ASP A 102 8.02 2.96 6.12
CA ASP A 102 8.45 2.97 7.51
C ASP A 102 7.38 2.50 8.50
N ILE A 103 6.56 1.53 8.09
CA ILE A 103 5.60 0.94 9.01
C ILE A 103 6.35 0.02 9.96
N GLU A 104 6.44 0.46 11.22
CA GLU A 104 7.10 -0.25 12.29
C GLU A 104 6.12 -0.51 13.43
N GLY A 105 6.55 -1.16 14.50
CA GLY A 105 5.71 -1.52 15.62
C GLY A 105 4.85 -0.35 16.12
N GLY A 106 3.56 -0.61 16.32
CA GLY A 106 2.56 0.41 16.52
C GLY A 106 2.47 1.05 17.88
N SER A 107 2.02 2.30 17.90
CA SER A 107 1.51 2.99 19.08
C SER A 107 0.04 3.31 18.84
N VAL A 108 -0.64 3.89 19.84
CA VAL A 108 -2.05 4.30 19.69
C VAL A 108 -2.23 5.32 18.57
N PHE A 109 -1.21 6.14 18.29
CA PHE A 109 -1.28 7.14 17.23
C PHE A 109 -1.23 6.52 15.84
N HIS A 110 -0.58 5.36 15.69
CA HIS A 110 -0.58 4.60 14.44
C HIS A 110 -1.99 4.16 14.07
N LYS A 111 -2.77 3.75 15.07
CA LYS A 111 -4.17 3.34 14.86
C LYS A 111 -4.99 4.45 14.21
N GLU A 112 -4.84 5.69 14.69
CA GLU A 112 -5.54 6.84 14.13
C GLU A 112 -5.21 7.04 12.66
N ALA A 113 -3.91 6.92 12.29
CA ALA A 113 -3.49 7.05 10.91
C ALA A 113 -4.12 5.96 10.03
N PHE A 114 -4.12 4.72 10.49
CA PHE A 114 -4.68 3.61 9.72
C PHE A 114 -6.20 3.68 9.61
N GLU A 115 -6.88 4.16 10.62
CA GLU A 115 -8.33 4.37 10.54
C GLU A 115 -8.68 5.40 9.47
N GLY A 116 -7.92 6.49 9.41
CA GLY A 116 -8.10 7.51 8.37
C GLY A 116 -7.78 6.99 6.99
N LEU A 117 -6.71 6.20 6.86
CA LEU A 117 -6.32 5.59 5.61
C LEU A 117 -7.39 4.61 5.10
N LEU A 118 -7.89 3.75 5.98
CA LEU A 118 -8.94 2.79 5.60
C LEU A 118 -10.20 3.49 5.11
N LYS A 119 -10.59 4.56 5.78
CA LYS A 119 -11.74 5.35 5.38
C LYS A 119 -11.56 5.91 3.97
N PHE A 120 -10.36 6.40 3.68
CA PHE A 120 -10.03 6.89 2.35
C PHE A 120 -10.11 5.76 1.31
N MET A 121 -9.53 4.59 1.62
CA MET A 121 -9.52 3.45 0.70
C MET A 121 -10.92 2.95 0.37
N ILE A 122 -11.82 2.96 1.32
CA ILE A 122 -13.22 2.55 1.11
C ILE A 122 -13.91 3.49 0.12
N ASN A 123 -13.61 4.78 0.18
CA ASN A 123 -14.30 5.81 -0.60
C ASN A 123 -13.60 6.18 -1.92
N ASN A 124 -12.40 5.68 -2.16
CA ASN A 124 -11.58 6.08 -3.30
C ASN A 124 -10.88 4.88 -3.93
N ASP A 125 -11.60 4.15 -4.76
CA ASP A 125 -11.07 2.97 -5.44
C ASP A 125 -10.16 3.30 -6.63
N ASP A 126 -10.01 4.57 -6.96
CA ASP A 126 -9.17 5.04 -8.05
C ASP A 126 -7.73 5.36 -7.61
N THR A 127 -7.41 5.20 -6.34
CA THR A 127 -6.07 5.47 -5.80
C THR A 127 -5.44 4.17 -5.35
N LEU A 128 -4.23 3.89 -5.83
CA LEU A 128 -3.47 2.72 -5.44
C LEU A 128 -2.70 3.02 -4.16
N VAL A 129 -2.99 2.28 -3.09
CA VAL A 129 -2.29 2.42 -1.82
C VAL A 129 -1.27 1.29 -1.68
N ILE A 130 -0.02 1.66 -1.43
CA ILE A 130 1.08 0.71 -1.20
C ILE A 130 1.62 0.96 0.21
N LEU A 131 1.55 -0.06 1.06
CA LEU A 131 2.08 0.00 2.42
C LEU A 131 3.40 -0.77 2.45
N ALA A 132 4.42 -0.19 3.07
CA ALA A 132 5.73 -0.83 3.15
C ALA A 132 6.26 -0.76 4.58
N GLY A 133 6.89 -1.85 5.03
CA GLY A 133 7.43 -1.86 6.37
C GLY A 133 8.04 -3.19 6.75
N HIS A 134 8.43 -3.28 8.02
CA HIS A 134 9.00 -4.48 8.60
C HIS A 134 7.96 -5.60 8.65
N PRO A 135 8.36 -6.85 8.35
CA PRO A 135 7.40 -7.96 8.32
C PRO A 135 6.60 -8.14 9.60
N GLU A 136 7.23 -8.01 10.76
CA GLU A 136 6.51 -8.16 12.03
C GLU A 136 5.43 -7.09 12.21
N ALA A 137 5.76 -5.84 11.87
CA ALA A 137 4.81 -4.74 11.99
C ALA A 137 3.65 -4.91 11.04
N ILE A 138 3.93 -5.27 9.79
CA ILE A 138 2.90 -5.49 8.77
C ILE A 138 2.00 -6.66 9.16
N ASN A 139 2.58 -7.78 9.61
CA ASN A 139 1.79 -8.94 10.02
C ASN A 139 0.92 -8.62 11.23
N GLY A 140 1.44 -7.84 12.19
CA GLY A 140 0.64 -7.38 13.31
C GLY A 140 -0.54 -6.52 12.87
N LEU A 141 -0.32 -5.67 11.90
CA LEU A 141 -1.37 -4.82 11.33
C LEU A 141 -2.44 -5.65 10.61
N LEU A 142 -2.01 -6.61 9.78
CA LEU A 142 -2.92 -7.48 9.03
C LEU A 142 -3.74 -8.38 9.95
N ASN A 143 -3.17 -8.79 11.07
CA ASN A 143 -3.84 -9.67 12.03
C ASN A 143 -4.69 -8.92 13.05
N ASN A 144 -4.71 -7.59 12.99
CA ASN A 144 -5.55 -6.79 13.88
C ASN A 144 -6.99 -6.78 13.35
N SER A 145 -7.83 -7.64 13.94
CA SER A 145 -9.21 -7.79 13.50
C SER A 145 -10.04 -6.52 13.69
N ASN A 146 -9.67 -5.67 14.65
CA ASN A 146 -10.40 -4.43 14.91
C ASN A 146 -10.23 -3.41 13.77
N LEU A 147 -9.07 -3.43 13.10
CA LEU A 147 -8.83 -2.55 11.96
C LEU A 147 -9.47 -3.07 10.67
N GLY A 148 -9.57 -4.39 10.52
CA GLY A 148 -10.16 -4.99 9.33
C GLY A 148 -9.40 -4.68 8.04
N ILE A 149 -8.10 -4.39 8.15
CA ILE A 149 -7.31 -3.92 7.02
C ILE A 149 -7.06 -5.00 5.98
N ARG A 150 -6.97 -6.26 6.39
CA ARG A 150 -6.62 -7.38 5.51
C ARG A 150 -7.56 -7.50 4.31
N ARG A 151 -8.84 -7.20 4.48
CA ARG A 151 -9.83 -7.34 3.40
C ARG A 151 -9.64 -6.34 2.26
N HIS A 152 -8.81 -5.31 2.48
CA HIS A 152 -8.52 -4.30 1.45
C HIS A 152 -7.30 -4.66 0.61
N PHE A 153 -6.71 -5.84 0.82
CA PHE A 153 -5.53 -6.31 0.10
C PHE A 153 -5.76 -7.74 -0.39
N ASN A 154 -5.48 -7.96 -1.67
CA ASN A 154 -5.49 -9.30 -2.24
C ASN A 154 -4.16 -9.98 -1.92
N GLU A 155 -4.16 -11.30 -1.71
CA GLU A 155 -2.92 -12.04 -1.42
C GLU A 155 -1.86 -11.85 -2.50
N LEU A 156 -2.26 -11.72 -3.77
CA LEU A 156 -1.33 -11.46 -4.86
C LEU A 156 -0.62 -10.12 -4.73
N GLY A 157 -1.21 -9.17 -4.00
CA GLY A 157 -0.64 -7.86 -3.76
C GLY A 157 0.21 -7.77 -2.49
N ILE A 158 0.42 -8.87 -1.77
CA ILE A 158 1.25 -8.90 -0.57
C ILE A 158 2.59 -9.52 -0.93
N PHE A 159 3.63 -8.69 -0.98
CA PHE A 159 4.96 -9.09 -1.43
C PHE A 159 5.93 -9.15 -0.26
N GLU A 160 6.69 -10.23 -0.17
CA GLU A 160 7.74 -10.39 0.83
C GLU A 160 9.11 -10.29 0.14
N PHE A 161 9.94 -9.40 0.66
CA PHE A 161 11.29 -9.19 0.17
C PHE A 161 12.26 -9.93 1.06
N GLU A 162 13.07 -10.79 0.48
CA GLU A 162 14.08 -11.54 1.22
C GLU A 162 15.32 -10.69 1.45
N ASP A 163 16.00 -10.95 2.56
CA ASP A 163 17.29 -10.33 2.84
C ASP A 163 18.35 -10.89 1.88
N CYS A 164 19.17 -10.02 1.39
CA CYS A 164 20.33 -10.41 0.59
C CYS A 164 21.45 -10.91 1.48
#